data_318e771e81d965547adbe465a1c439fb
#
_entry.id   318e771e81d965547adbe465a1c439fb
#
_cell.length_a   1.000
_cell.length_b   1.000
_cell.length_c   1.000
_cell.angle_alpha   90.00
_cell.angle_beta   90.00
_cell.angle_gamma   90.00
#
_symmetry.space_group_name_H-M   'P 1'
#
loop_
_entity.id
_entity.type
_entity.pdbx_description
1 polymer ?
#
loop_
_entity_poly.entity_id
_entity_poly.type
_entity_poly.pdbx_seq_one_letter_code
_entity_poly.pdbx_strand_id
1 'polypeptide(L)'
;MKLKIANTRHFRTMIAAGYLLVCLLAGGIMYLWLQEWQELEALEMENKQINAFRQEIHHAYARTIELSLLGETVLEWEDEDVQTYHWKRLEMDSMLCRFKQSYPTERIDSVRHLLESKEQHLRQIMQVLDEQEAINERIAERVPVIAWKSAQEKPKKTKRKGLFRLFGKKEKPEPTATTTMLYTLNRDVIARQKTQSRQLSEYADSLAARNTELNRQLQTLIAVSYTHLTLPTIA
;
A
#
# COMPACT_ATOMS: atom_id res chain seq x y z
N MET A 1 -15.08 -72.76 -68.28
CA MET A 1 -15.20 -72.57 -66.84
C MET A 1 -14.12 -71.64 -66.20
N LYS A 2 -13.14 -71.14 -66.96
CA LYS A 2 -12.02 -70.25 -66.46
C LYS A 2 -12.38 -68.75 -66.35
N LEU A 3 -13.40 -68.24 -67.07
CA LEU A 3 -13.81 -66.85 -67.07
C LEU A 3 -14.56 -66.39 -65.76
N LYS A 4 -15.26 -67.31 -65.09
CA LYS A 4 -15.99 -66.99 -63.81
C LYS A 4 -15.04 -66.79 -62.60
N ILE A 5 -13.88 -67.42 -62.63
CA ILE A 5 -12.93 -67.36 -61.47
C ILE A 5 -12.11 -66.05 -61.54
N ALA A 6 -11.81 -65.53 -62.74
CA ALA A 6 -11.10 -64.22 -62.86
C ALA A 6 -11.97 -63.05 -62.39
N ASN A 7 -13.30 -63.10 -62.63
CA ASN A 7 -14.23 -62.00 -62.21
C ASN A 7 -14.44 -61.95 -60.68
N THR A 8 -14.38 -63.10 -59.98
CA THR A 8 -14.50 -63.17 -58.57
C THR A 8 -13.25 -62.66 -57.81
N ARG A 9 -12.09 -62.79 -58.41
CA ARG A 9 -10.83 -62.23 -57.88
C ARG A 9 -10.81 -60.69 -58.01
N HIS A 10 -11.18 -60.17 -59.17
CA HIS A 10 -11.30 -58.71 -59.37
C HIS A 10 -12.33 -58.08 -58.45
N PHE A 11 -13.47 -58.71 -58.20
CA PHE A 11 -14.47 -58.24 -57.29
C PHE A 11 -13.98 -58.19 -55.80
N ARG A 12 -13.26 -59.20 -55.36
CA ARG A 12 -12.63 -59.26 -54.06
C ARG A 12 -11.54 -58.19 -53.84
N THR A 13 -10.74 -57.97 -54.88
CA THR A 13 -9.72 -56.88 -54.81
C THR A 13 -10.34 -55.49 -54.82
N MET A 14 -11.39 -55.27 -55.55
CA MET A 14 -12.17 -53.95 -55.47
C MET A 14 -12.77 -53.73 -54.12
N ILE A 15 -13.34 -54.74 -53.49
CA ILE A 15 -13.92 -54.61 -52.14
C ILE A 15 -12.78 -54.32 -51.12
N ALA A 16 -11.66 -55.08 -51.20
CA ALA A 16 -10.50 -54.85 -50.30
C ALA A 16 -9.92 -53.45 -50.46
N ALA A 17 -9.80 -52.98 -51.73
CA ALA A 17 -9.32 -51.61 -52.01
C ALA A 17 -10.29 -50.51 -51.43
N GLY A 18 -11.61 -50.77 -51.55
CA GLY A 18 -12.61 -49.89 -50.96
C GLY A 18 -12.53 -49.78 -49.43
N TYR A 19 -12.36 -50.95 -48.75
CA TYR A 19 -12.14 -50.95 -47.28
C TYR A 19 -10.84 -50.28 -46.89
N LEU A 20 -9.76 -50.49 -47.64
CA LEU A 20 -8.49 -49.83 -47.34
C LEU A 20 -8.58 -48.31 -47.49
N LEU A 21 -9.29 -47.81 -48.49
CA LEU A 21 -9.53 -46.39 -48.71
C LEU A 21 -10.37 -45.79 -47.56
N VAL A 22 -11.41 -46.49 -47.12
CA VAL A 22 -12.21 -46.04 -45.94
C VAL A 22 -11.39 -46.03 -44.67
N CYS A 23 -10.56 -47.02 -44.43
CA CYS A 23 -9.65 -47.06 -43.29
C CYS A 23 -8.62 -45.92 -43.32
N LEU A 24 -8.07 -45.58 -44.50
CA LEU A 24 -7.15 -44.42 -44.63
C LEU A 24 -7.84 -43.10 -44.37
N LEU A 25 -9.08 -42.89 -44.86
CA LEU A 25 -9.86 -41.70 -44.62
C LEU A 25 -10.20 -41.59 -43.13
N ALA A 26 -10.68 -42.65 -42.49
CA ALA A 26 -11.01 -42.68 -41.08
C ALA A 26 -9.78 -42.40 -40.19
N GLY A 27 -8.61 -43.02 -40.55
CA GLY A 27 -7.35 -42.75 -39.87
C GLY A 27 -6.87 -41.31 -40.03
N GLY A 28 -7.04 -40.72 -41.21
CA GLY A 28 -6.72 -39.31 -41.48
C GLY A 28 -7.58 -38.35 -40.66
N ILE A 29 -8.91 -38.60 -40.61
CA ILE A 29 -9.83 -37.78 -39.81
C ILE A 29 -9.49 -37.90 -38.32
N MET A 30 -9.20 -39.12 -37.85
CA MET A 30 -8.84 -39.35 -36.46
C MET A 30 -7.51 -38.65 -36.08
N TYR A 31 -6.56 -38.66 -36.99
CA TYR A 31 -5.28 -37.95 -36.80
C TYR A 31 -5.48 -36.43 -36.68
N LEU A 32 -6.25 -35.82 -37.58
CA LEU A 32 -6.56 -34.40 -37.54
C LEU A 32 -7.32 -34.03 -36.24
N TRP A 33 -8.26 -34.88 -35.82
CA TRP A 33 -9.02 -34.68 -34.61
C TRP A 33 -8.13 -34.75 -33.35
N LEU A 34 -7.18 -35.65 -33.31
CA LEU A 34 -6.20 -35.73 -32.22
C LEU A 34 -5.28 -34.49 -32.16
N GLN A 35 -4.88 -33.98 -33.31
CA GLN A 35 -4.07 -32.75 -33.38
C GLN A 35 -4.86 -31.53 -32.88
N GLU A 36 -6.09 -31.36 -33.30
CA GLU A 36 -6.96 -30.27 -32.80
C GLU A 36 -7.19 -30.39 -31.30
N TRP A 37 -7.33 -31.60 -30.77
CA TRP A 37 -7.51 -31.80 -29.30
C TRP A 37 -6.28 -31.37 -28.52
N GLN A 38 -5.09 -31.66 -29.00
CA GLN A 38 -3.86 -31.23 -28.35
C GLN A 38 -3.70 -29.70 -28.35
N GLU A 39 -4.05 -29.05 -29.45
CA GLU A 39 -4.05 -27.58 -29.51
C GLU A 39 -5.09 -26.96 -28.57
N LEU A 40 -6.29 -27.56 -28.47
CA LEU A 40 -7.35 -27.12 -27.57
C LEU A 40 -6.95 -27.24 -26.09
N GLU A 41 -6.30 -28.37 -25.73
CA GLU A 41 -5.80 -28.60 -24.36
C GLU A 41 -4.68 -27.61 -24.00
N ALA A 42 -3.79 -27.29 -24.94
CA ALA A 42 -2.74 -26.30 -24.77
C ALA A 42 -3.34 -24.89 -24.54
N LEU A 43 -4.34 -24.48 -25.35
CA LEU A 43 -5.06 -23.22 -25.21
C LEU A 43 -5.85 -23.14 -23.90
N GLU A 44 -6.46 -24.26 -23.47
CA GLU A 44 -7.18 -24.31 -22.19
C GLU A 44 -6.21 -24.14 -21.01
N MET A 45 -5.02 -24.76 -21.08
CA MET A 45 -4.00 -24.62 -20.06
C MET A 45 -3.46 -23.17 -19.99
N GLU A 46 -3.20 -22.55 -21.14
CA GLU A 46 -2.79 -21.14 -21.23
C GLU A 46 -3.88 -20.21 -20.66
N ASN A 47 -5.14 -20.45 -20.99
CA ASN A 47 -6.26 -19.66 -20.47
C ASN A 47 -6.42 -19.81 -18.95
N LYS A 48 -6.20 -21.00 -18.40
CA LYS A 48 -6.16 -21.23 -16.94
C LYS A 48 -5.02 -20.43 -16.27
N GLN A 49 -3.84 -20.41 -16.87
CA GLN A 49 -2.70 -19.64 -16.36
C GLN A 49 -3.00 -18.13 -16.39
N ILE A 50 -3.55 -17.63 -17.49
CA ILE A 50 -3.97 -16.23 -17.64
C ILE A 50 -5.01 -15.85 -16.59
N ASN A 51 -6.02 -16.70 -16.36
CA ASN A 51 -7.06 -16.42 -15.37
C ASN A 51 -6.51 -16.47 -13.95
N ALA A 52 -5.63 -17.40 -13.61
CA ALA A 52 -4.95 -17.44 -12.32
C ALA A 52 -4.14 -16.16 -12.10
N PHE A 53 -3.39 -15.72 -13.08
CA PHE A 53 -2.61 -14.48 -13.02
C PHE A 53 -3.49 -13.22 -12.85
N ARG A 54 -4.62 -13.17 -13.56
CA ARG A 54 -5.60 -12.08 -13.36
C ARG A 54 -6.13 -12.03 -11.93
N GLN A 55 -6.45 -13.18 -11.35
CA GLN A 55 -6.88 -13.25 -9.95
C GLN A 55 -5.81 -12.74 -8.99
N GLU A 56 -4.55 -13.12 -9.21
CA GLU A 56 -3.44 -12.64 -8.39
C GLU A 56 -3.27 -11.12 -8.47
N ILE A 57 -3.38 -10.52 -9.67
CA ILE A 57 -3.35 -9.07 -9.85
C ILE A 57 -4.50 -8.39 -9.10
N HIS A 58 -5.72 -8.94 -9.20
CA HIS A 58 -6.86 -8.40 -8.47
C HIS A 58 -6.67 -8.48 -6.96
N HIS A 59 -6.12 -9.58 -6.46
CA HIS A 59 -5.78 -9.72 -5.05
C HIS A 59 -4.73 -8.69 -4.61
N ALA A 60 -3.67 -8.52 -5.38
CA ALA A 60 -2.65 -7.52 -5.09
C ALA A 60 -3.22 -6.10 -5.10
N TYR A 61 -4.10 -5.79 -6.04
CA TYR A 61 -4.80 -4.50 -6.08
C TYR A 61 -5.69 -4.27 -4.84
N ALA A 62 -6.50 -5.26 -4.48
CA ALA A 62 -7.36 -5.17 -3.30
C ALA A 62 -6.54 -4.97 -2.01
N ARG A 63 -5.44 -5.69 -1.85
CA ARG A 63 -4.51 -5.52 -0.73
C ARG A 63 -3.84 -4.15 -0.70
N THR A 64 -3.52 -3.60 -1.85
CA THR A 64 -2.94 -2.24 -1.91
C THR A 64 -3.97 -1.17 -1.52
N ILE A 65 -5.23 -1.33 -1.96
CA ILE A 65 -6.31 -0.44 -1.50
C ILE A 65 -6.49 -0.56 0.02
N GLU A 66 -6.49 -1.77 0.57
CA GLU A 66 -6.57 -2.00 2.01
C GLU A 66 -5.43 -1.27 2.76
N LEU A 67 -4.19 -1.42 2.29
CA LEU A 67 -3.04 -0.70 2.84
C LEU A 67 -3.15 0.83 2.67
N SER A 68 -3.75 1.28 1.58
CA SER A 68 -3.99 2.71 1.37
C SER A 68 -4.98 3.27 2.38
N LEU A 69 -6.10 2.58 2.58
CA LEU A 69 -7.15 2.97 3.53
C LEU A 69 -6.67 2.91 4.98
N LEU A 70 -5.95 1.85 5.36
CA LEU A 70 -5.36 1.75 6.69
C LEU A 70 -4.47 2.95 7.01
N GLY A 71 -3.64 3.39 6.06
CA GLY A 71 -2.77 4.55 6.27
C GLY A 71 -3.52 5.89 6.44
N GLU A 72 -4.80 5.99 6.08
CA GLU A 72 -5.59 7.20 6.28
C GLU A 72 -6.04 7.39 7.74
N THR A 73 -6.11 6.32 8.51
CA THR A 73 -6.51 6.33 9.93
C THR A 73 -5.32 6.46 10.88
N VAL A 74 -4.12 6.77 10.39
CA VAL A 74 -2.87 6.79 11.17
C VAL A 74 -2.92 7.67 12.44
N LEU A 75 -3.78 8.66 12.48
CA LEU A 75 -3.95 9.53 13.66
C LEU A 75 -4.63 8.83 14.85
N GLU A 76 -5.27 7.69 14.62
CA GLU A 76 -5.97 6.87 15.61
C GLU A 76 -5.19 5.58 15.92
N TRP A 77 -3.98 5.43 15.36
CA TRP A 77 -3.19 4.21 15.50
C TRP A 77 -2.53 4.09 16.86
N GLU A 78 -2.43 2.84 17.29
CA GLU A 78 -1.57 2.38 18.38
C GLU A 78 -0.32 1.68 17.80
N ASP A 79 0.65 1.37 18.65
CA ASP A 79 1.88 0.68 18.24
C ASP A 79 1.63 -0.65 17.51
N GLU A 80 0.55 -1.37 17.88
CA GLU A 80 0.14 -2.62 17.24
C GLU A 80 -0.31 -2.40 15.79
N ASP A 81 -0.91 -1.26 15.48
CA ASP A 81 -1.38 -0.94 14.12
C ASP A 81 -0.22 -0.72 13.17
N VAL A 82 0.85 -0.08 13.64
CA VAL A 82 2.11 0.08 12.88
C VAL A 82 2.69 -1.28 12.52
N GLN A 83 2.68 -2.22 13.47
CA GLN A 83 3.17 -3.58 13.24
C GLN A 83 2.28 -4.33 12.26
N THR A 84 0.98 -4.21 12.41
CA THR A 84 -0.02 -4.81 11.51
C THR A 84 0.15 -4.29 10.08
N TYR A 85 0.33 -2.97 9.92
CA TYR A 85 0.62 -2.37 8.61
C TYR A 85 1.91 -2.92 8.02
N HIS A 86 2.98 -3.02 8.81
CA HIS A 86 4.26 -3.57 8.39
C HIS A 86 4.13 -5.00 7.83
N TRP A 87 3.45 -5.89 8.54
CA TRP A 87 3.24 -7.26 8.09
C TRP A 87 2.43 -7.34 6.80
N LYS A 88 1.35 -6.58 6.68
CA LYS A 88 0.54 -6.50 5.45
C LYS A 88 1.35 -5.97 4.27
N ARG A 89 2.23 -4.98 4.50
CA ARG A 89 3.14 -4.49 3.46
C ARG A 89 4.14 -5.55 3.02
N LEU A 90 4.72 -6.32 3.94
CA LEU A 90 5.64 -7.41 3.60
C LEU A 90 4.94 -8.52 2.79
N GLU A 91 3.72 -8.86 3.15
CA GLU A 91 2.90 -9.81 2.38
C GLU A 91 2.71 -9.30 0.94
N MET A 92 2.34 -8.03 0.81
CA MET A 92 2.19 -7.38 -0.48
C MET A 92 3.49 -7.34 -1.29
N ASP A 93 4.61 -7.01 -0.64
CA ASP A 93 5.94 -7.01 -1.27
C ASP A 93 6.31 -8.40 -1.82
N SER A 94 6.00 -9.46 -1.07
CA SER A 94 6.19 -10.83 -1.49
C SER A 94 5.35 -11.20 -2.72
N MET A 95 4.11 -10.71 -2.80
CA MET A 95 3.25 -10.89 -3.97
C MET A 95 3.83 -10.16 -5.19
N LEU A 96 4.25 -8.90 -5.02
CA LEU A 96 4.86 -8.11 -6.09
C LEU A 96 6.18 -8.72 -6.58
N CYS A 97 6.99 -9.31 -5.70
CA CYS A 97 8.20 -10.06 -6.08
C CYS A 97 7.89 -11.25 -6.97
N ARG A 98 6.83 -12.01 -6.67
CA ARG A 98 6.38 -13.12 -7.53
C ARG A 98 5.94 -12.64 -8.90
N PHE A 99 5.19 -11.53 -8.95
CA PHE A 99 4.80 -10.91 -10.22
C PHE A 99 6.00 -10.48 -11.06
N LYS A 100 7.03 -9.94 -10.42
CA LYS A 100 8.24 -9.52 -11.11
C LYS A 100 8.97 -10.69 -11.80
N GLN A 101 8.89 -11.89 -11.25
CA GLN A 101 9.47 -13.09 -11.88
C GLN A 101 8.76 -13.47 -13.18
N SER A 102 7.44 -13.31 -13.22
CA SER A 102 6.62 -13.61 -14.39
C SER A 102 6.56 -12.44 -15.39
N TYR A 103 6.64 -11.21 -14.88
CA TYR A 103 6.57 -9.97 -15.66
C TYR A 103 7.59 -8.95 -15.16
N PRO A 104 8.82 -8.98 -15.68
CA PRO A 104 9.88 -8.04 -15.29
C PRO A 104 9.54 -6.64 -15.81
N THR A 105 8.89 -5.84 -14.98
CA THR A 105 8.61 -4.43 -15.24
C THR A 105 9.18 -3.55 -14.13
N GLU A 106 9.84 -2.45 -14.49
CA GLU A 106 10.34 -1.43 -13.55
C GLU A 106 9.21 -0.82 -12.70
N ARG A 107 7.96 -0.91 -13.18
CA ARG A 107 6.78 -0.41 -12.47
C ARG A 107 6.50 -1.16 -11.18
N ILE A 108 6.80 -2.45 -11.12
CA ILE A 108 6.65 -3.24 -9.89
C ILE A 108 7.59 -2.72 -8.81
N ASP A 109 8.83 -2.42 -9.19
CA ASP A 109 9.81 -1.84 -8.26
C ASP A 109 9.37 -0.44 -7.80
N SER A 110 8.77 0.36 -8.68
CA SER A 110 8.21 1.66 -8.31
C SER A 110 7.08 1.52 -7.28
N VAL A 111 6.16 0.57 -7.46
CA VAL A 111 5.08 0.30 -6.49
C VAL A 111 5.66 -0.17 -5.15
N ARG A 112 6.63 -1.06 -5.16
CA ARG A 112 7.31 -1.54 -3.94
C ARG A 112 7.97 -0.39 -3.19
N HIS A 113 8.70 0.45 -3.89
CA HIS A 113 9.36 1.62 -3.29
C HIS A 113 8.36 2.63 -2.73
N LEU A 114 7.22 2.85 -3.41
CA LEU A 114 6.16 3.71 -2.91
C LEU A 114 5.53 3.18 -1.62
N LEU A 115 5.29 1.86 -1.54
CA LEU A 115 4.77 1.21 -0.33
C LEU A 115 5.75 1.31 0.85
N GLU A 116 7.03 1.08 0.61
CA GLU A 116 8.08 1.22 1.61
C GLU A 116 8.18 2.66 2.11
N SER A 117 8.21 3.60 1.19
CA SER A 117 8.27 5.03 1.48
C SER A 117 7.02 5.51 2.24
N LYS A 118 5.85 4.94 1.94
CA LYS A 118 4.62 5.21 2.70
C LYS A 118 4.74 4.72 4.14
N GLU A 119 5.22 3.50 4.37
CA GLU A 119 5.44 2.99 5.72
C GLU A 119 6.37 3.87 6.54
N GLN A 120 7.47 4.34 5.93
CA GLN A 120 8.39 5.25 6.62
C GLN A 120 7.70 6.55 7.05
N HIS A 121 6.83 7.11 6.19
CA HIS A 121 6.07 8.31 6.55
C HIS A 121 5.05 8.07 7.66
N LEU A 122 4.36 6.91 7.65
CA LEU A 122 3.45 6.54 8.72
C LEU A 122 4.19 6.44 10.07
N ARG A 123 5.38 5.83 10.09
CA ARG A 123 6.23 5.79 11.28
C ARG A 123 6.68 7.18 11.75
N GLN A 124 6.98 8.08 10.83
CA GLN A 124 7.32 9.47 11.17
C GLN A 124 6.13 10.22 11.78
N ILE A 125 4.92 10.00 11.26
CA ILE A 125 3.70 10.58 11.84
C ILE A 125 3.49 10.07 13.28
N MET A 126 3.61 8.75 13.50
CA MET A 126 3.50 8.16 14.83
C MET A 126 4.53 8.75 15.79
N GLN A 127 5.78 8.88 15.38
CA GLN A 127 6.81 9.51 16.21
C GLN A 127 6.44 10.94 16.63
N VAL A 128 5.86 11.73 15.71
CA VAL A 128 5.43 13.11 16.05
C VAL A 128 4.25 13.10 17.01
N LEU A 129 3.34 12.12 16.91
CA LEU A 129 2.22 11.94 17.83
C LEU A 129 2.72 11.56 19.23
N ASP A 130 3.66 10.63 19.34
CA ASP A 130 4.30 10.25 20.62
C ASP A 130 5.01 11.44 21.28
N GLU A 131 5.74 12.23 20.49
CA GLU A 131 6.36 13.45 20.99
C GLU A 131 5.33 14.47 21.50
N GLN A 132 4.15 14.55 20.87
CA GLN A 132 3.05 15.42 21.30
C GLN A 132 2.46 14.92 22.62
N GLU A 133 2.26 13.63 22.77
CA GLU A 133 1.77 13.03 24.02
C GLU A 133 2.76 13.28 25.17
N ALA A 134 4.05 13.04 24.95
CA ALA A 134 5.10 13.33 25.92
C ALA A 134 5.15 14.82 26.34
N ILE A 135 4.81 15.74 25.46
CA ILE A 135 4.69 17.18 25.80
C ILE A 135 3.47 17.40 26.67
N ASN A 136 2.32 16.79 26.34
CA ASN A 136 1.09 16.93 27.12
C ASN A 136 1.27 16.37 28.53
N GLU A 137 1.93 15.23 28.70
CA GLU A 137 2.29 14.69 30.02
C GLU A 137 3.16 15.65 30.82
N ARG A 138 4.21 16.20 30.21
CA ARG A 138 5.07 17.19 30.88
C ARG A 138 4.32 18.44 31.32
N ILE A 139 3.33 18.85 30.54
CA ILE A 139 2.44 19.97 30.90
C ILE A 139 1.60 19.56 32.11
N ALA A 140 0.97 18.38 32.03
CA ALA A 140 0.13 17.86 33.11
C ALA A 140 0.90 17.72 34.43
N GLU A 141 2.16 17.32 34.41
CA GLU A 141 3.00 17.22 35.58
C GLU A 141 3.47 18.60 36.13
N ARG A 142 3.86 19.51 35.23
CA ARG A 142 4.48 20.78 35.63
C ARG A 142 3.48 21.84 36.04
N VAL A 143 2.29 21.90 35.45
CA VAL A 143 1.29 22.89 35.74
C VAL A 143 0.86 22.84 37.21
N PRO A 144 0.53 21.69 37.81
CA PRO A 144 0.20 21.59 39.24
C PRO A 144 1.32 22.05 40.14
N VAL A 145 2.58 21.68 39.82
CA VAL A 145 3.78 22.08 40.62
C VAL A 145 3.98 23.58 40.58
N ILE A 146 3.82 24.20 39.42
CA ILE A 146 3.92 25.66 39.27
C ILE A 146 2.79 26.37 40.02
N ALA A 147 1.55 25.84 39.90
CA ALA A 147 0.39 26.37 40.63
C ALA A 147 0.60 26.29 42.15
N TRP A 148 1.08 25.18 42.65
CA TRP A 148 1.40 25.01 44.10
C TRP A 148 2.49 25.97 44.56
N LYS A 149 3.60 26.13 43.78
CA LYS A 149 4.65 27.13 44.10
C LYS A 149 4.10 28.56 44.10
N SER A 150 3.23 28.87 43.12
CA SER A 150 2.56 30.17 43.04
C SER A 150 1.72 30.46 44.29
N ALA A 151 1.00 29.46 44.80
CA ALA A 151 0.21 29.59 46.01
C ALA A 151 1.05 29.81 47.28
N GLN A 152 2.31 29.31 47.27
CA GLN A 152 3.22 29.52 48.40
C GLN A 152 4.04 30.81 48.31
N GLU A 153 4.16 31.42 47.16
CA GLU A 153 4.82 32.71 47.00
C GLU A 153 4.00 33.82 47.69
N LYS A 154 4.41 34.18 48.88
CA LYS A 154 3.80 35.33 49.55
C LYS A 154 4.09 36.58 48.73
N PRO A 155 3.08 37.41 48.42
CA PRO A 155 3.31 38.66 47.71
C PRO A 155 4.36 39.47 48.45
N LYS A 156 5.50 39.75 47.85
CA LYS A 156 6.49 40.66 48.41
C LYS A 156 5.83 41.98 48.63
N LYS A 157 5.45 42.23 49.89
CA LYS A 157 4.94 43.56 50.32
C LYS A 157 6.10 44.53 50.17
N THR A 158 6.14 45.26 49.08
CA THR A 158 7.02 46.42 48.92
C THR A 158 6.65 47.41 49.99
N LYS A 159 7.44 47.43 51.07
CA LYS A 159 7.35 48.45 52.12
C LYS A 159 7.74 49.78 51.49
N ARG A 160 6.78 50.51 50.95
CA ARG A 160 6.99 51.89 50.52
C ARG A 160 7.17 52.72 51.74
N LYS A 161 8.37 53.13 52.12
CA LYS A 161 8.71 54.08 53.12
C LYS A 161 8.64 55.50 52.51
N GLY A 162 7.79 56.34 53.03
CA GLY A 162 7.93 57.77 52.89
C GLY A 162 7.13 58.49 51.78
N LEU A 163 7.23 59.79 51.75
CA LEU A 163 6.52 60.84 51.01
C LEU A 163 6.60 60.69 49.42
N PHE A 164 7.36 59.76 48.85
CA PHE A 164 7.46 59.48 47.40
C PHE A 164 6.21 58.80 46.82
N ARG A 165 5.16 58.60 47.62
CA ARG A 165 3.92 57.95 47.18
C ARG A 165 3.13 58.77 46.16
N LEU A 166 3.37 60.09 46.09
CA LEU A 166 2.59 61.02 45.25
C LEU A 166 3.17 61.29 43.87
N PHE A 167 4.46 60.97 43.61
CA PHE A 167 5.12 61.26 42.34
C PHE A 167 5.78 60.04 41.64
N GLY A 168 5.61 58.83 42.19
CA GLY A 168 6.24 57.62 41.61
C GLY A 168 5.49 57.09 40.41
N LYS A 169 6.12 57.08 39.24
CA LYS A 169 5.77 56.21 38.11
C LYS A 169 5.45 54.81 38.64
N LYS A 170 4.27 54.25 38.24
CA LYS A 170 3.93 52.84 38.55
C LYS A 170 5.07 51.96 38.01
N GLU A 171 6.01 51.57 38.87
CA GLU A 171 6.92 50.47 38.55
C GLU A 171 6.08 49.23 38.23
N LYS A 172 6.27 48.71 37.04
CA LYS A 172 5.69 47.39 36.71
C LYS A 172 6.17 46.40 37.75
N PRO A 173 5.26 45.62 38.39
CA PRO A 173 5.68 44.58 39.32
C PRO A 173 6.68 43.69 38.63
N GLU A 174 7.86 43.49 39.23
CA GLU A 174 8.83 42.50 38.73
C GLU A 174 8.15 41.14 38.63
N PRO A 175 8.28 40.44 37.51
CA PRO A 175 7.66 39.13 37.35
C PRO A 175 8.21 38.19 38.42
N THR A 176 7.33 37.58 39.19
CA THR A 176 7.68 36.52 40.14
C THR A 176 8.33 35.34 39.40
N ALA A 177 9.20 34.60 40.05
CA ALA A 177 9.87 33.42 39.45
C ALA A 177 8.84 32.46 38.83
N THR A 178 7.68 32.31 39.48
CA THR A 178 6.56 31.48 39.00
C THR A 178 5.93 32.03 37.72
N THR A 179 5.75 33.38 37.64
CA THR A 179 5.20 34.02 36.44
C THR A 179 6.15 33.83 35.24
N THR A 180 7.45 33.94 35.50
CA THR A 180 8.48 33.70 34.47
C THR A 180 8.49 32.24 34.01
N MET A 181 8.35 31.28 34.94
CA MET A 181 8.28 29.85 34.60
C MET A 181 7.01 29.53 33.78
N LEU A 182 5.86 30.07 34.13
CA LEU A 182 4.65 29.89 33.34
C LEU A 182 4.77 30.51 31.94
N TYR A 183 5.35 31.69 31.85
CA TYR A 183 5.57 32.34 30.56
C TYR A 183 6.51 31.56 29.65
N THR A 184 7.64 31.06 30.18
CA THR A 184 8.60 30.25 29.42
C THR A 184 7.99 28.93 29.03
N LEU A 185 7.29 28.24 29.93
CA LEU A 185 6.60 26.98 29.63
C LEU A 185 5.59 27.15 28.49
N ASN A 186 4.73 28.19 28.61
CA ASN A 186 3.70 28.46 27.61
C ASN A 186 4.32 28.78 26.24
N ARG A 187 5.39 29.61 26.22
CA ARG A 187 6.09 29.95 24.98
C ARG A 187 6.71 28.72 24.32
N ASP A 188 7.35 27.85 25.11
CA ASP A 188 8.01 26.65 24.60
C ASP A 188 6.99 25.64 24.11
N VAL A 189 5.87 25.48 24.80
CA VAL A 189 4.75 24.64 24.37
C VAL A 189 4.15 25.13 23.05
N ILE A 190 3.84 26.42 22.95
CA ILE A 190 3.27 27.00 21.73
C ILE A 190 4.24 26.83 20.54
N ALA A 191 5.54 27.07 20.77
CA ALA A 191 6.55 26.92 19.73
C ALA A 191 6.62 25.47 19.24
N ARG A 192 6.61 24.50 20.15
CA ARG A 192 6.63 23.08 19.80
C ARG A 192 5.36 22.63 19.10
N GLN A 193 4.19 22.98 19.62
CA GLN A 193 2.91 22.66 18.97
C GLN A 193 2.83 23.24 17.55
N LYS A 194 3.31 24.46 17.33
CA LYS A 194 3.33 25.04 15.98
C LYS A 194 4.24 24.26 15.04
N THR A 195 5.42 23.84 15.52
CA THR A 195 6.36 23.04 14.73
C THR A 195 5.76 21.67 14.39
N GLN A 196 5.17 21.00 15.38
CA GLN A 196 4.53 19.68 15.21
C GLN A 196 3.32 19.74 14.26
N SER A 197 2.44 20.75 14.45
CA SER A 197 1.29 20.95 13.56
C SER A 197 1.73 21.15 12.12
N ARG A 198 2.82 21.90 11.91
CA ARG A 198 3.40 22.05 10.56
C ARG A 198 3.95 20.74 10.01
N GLN A 199 4.70 19.99 10.80
CA GLN A 199 5.24 18.68 10.41
C GLN A 199 4.13 17.70 10.07
N LEU A 200 3.08 17.62 10.90
CA LEU A 200 1.91 16.77 10.63
C LEU A 200 1.22 17.15 9.32
N SER A 201 1.05 18.46 9.06
CA SER A 201 0.49 18.93 7.78
C SER A 201 1.37 18.53 6.58
N GLU A 202 2.69 18.74 6.67
CA GLU A 202 3.64 18.36 5.62
C GLU A 202 3.65 16.85 5.37
N TYR A 203 3.56 16.04 6.43
CA TYR A 203 3.48 14.58 6.31
C TYR A 203 2.15 14.13 5.72
N ALA A 204 1.02 14.72 6.14
CA ALA A 204 -0.29 14.42 5.58
C ALA A 204 -0.37 14.73 4.07
N ASP A 205 0.15 15.89 3.65
CA ASP A 205 0.20 16.28 2.25
C ASP A 205 1.09 15.31 1.44
N SER A 206 2.24 14.93 2.00
CA SER A 206 3.15 13.95 1.38
C SER A 206 2.49 12.57 1.27
N LEU A 207 1.76 12.15 2.28
CA LEU A 207 1.04 10.87 2.29
C LEU A 207 -0.06 10.85 1.22
N ALA A 208 -0.85 11.92 1.10
CA ALA A 208 -1.90 12.07 0.09
C ALA A 208 -1.32 12.02 -1.34
N ALA A 209 -0.23 12.72 -1.59
CA ALA A 209 0.46 12.70 -2.88
C ALA A 209 0.97 11.29 -3.23
N ARG A 210 1.53 10.56 -2.26
CA ARG A 210 2.01 9.18 -2.45
C ARG A 210 0.88 8.19 -2.68
N ASN A 211 -0.24 8.33 -1.98
CA ASN A 211 -1.42 7.51 -2.22
C ASN A 211 -1.94 7.71 -3.64
N THR A 212 -1.99 8.95 -4.12
CA THR A 212 -2.39 9.27 -5.50
C THR A 212 -1.46 8.63 -6.52
N GLU A 213 -0.14 8.76 -6.32
CA GLU A 213 0.85 8.17 -7.22
C GLU A 213 0.81 6.63 -7.17
N LEU A 214 0.67 6.03 -5.99
CA LEU A 214 0.53 4.59 -5.82
C LEU A 214 -0.69 4.06 -6.59
N ASN A 215 -1.84 4.70 -6.43
CA ASN A 215 -3.06 4.33 -7.15
C ASN A 215 -2.88 4.45 -8.67
N ARG A 216 -2.23 5.50 -9.14
CA ARG A 216 -1.91 5.70 -10.56
C ARG A 216 -1.00 4.59 -11.10
N GLN A 217 0.05 4.22 -10.37
CA GLN A 217 0.98 3.16 -10.76
C GLN A 217 0.28 1.79 -10.83
N LEU A 218 -0.58 1.50 -9.86
CA LEU A 218 -1.36 0.28 -9.83
C LEU A 218 -2.36 0.18 -10.96
N GLN A 219 -3.11 1.25 -11.23
CA GLN A 219 -4.04 1.29 -12.37
C GLN A 219 -3.31 1.06 -13.69
N THR A 220 -2.12 1.66 -13.84
CA THR A 220 -1.31 1.47 -15.03
C THR A 220 -0.78 0.03 -15.13
N LEU A 221 -0.35 -0.57 -14.01
CA LEU A 221 0.09 -1.97 -13.95
C LEU A 221 -1.03 -2.91 -14.39
N ILE A 222 -2.24 -2.68 -13.90
CA ILE A 222 -3.43 -3.46 -14.27
C ILE A 222 -3.73 -3.30 -15.75
N ALA A 223 -3.79 -2.08 -16.27
CA ALA A 223 -4.08 -1.81 -17.68
C ALA A 223 -3.07 -2.51 -18.60
N VAL A 224 -1.77 -2.44 -18.28
CA VAL A 224 -0.72 -3.13 -19.05
C VAL A 224 -0.89 -4.64 -18.97
N SER A 225 -1.20 -5.19 -17.80
CA SER A 225 -1.43 -6.63 -17.64
C SER A 225 -2.63 -7.11 -18.48
N TYR A 226 -3.71 -6.34 -18.54
CA TYR A 226 -4.85 -6.66 -19.40
C TYR A 226 -4.50 -6.59 -20.89
N THR A 227 -3.76 -5.59 -21.34
CA THR A 227 -3.39 -5.46 -22.76
C THR A 227 -2.47 -6.58 -23.22
N HIS A 228 -1.49 -6.99 -22.41
CA HIS A 228 -0.60 -8.12 -22.74
C HIS A 228 -1.32 -9.47 -22.75
N LEU A 229 -2.36 -9.63 -21.91
CA LEU A 229 -3.13 -10.86 -21.82
C LEU A 229 -4.26 -10.98 -22.87
N THR A 230 -4.62 -9.87 -23.53
CA THR A 230 -5.69 -9.85 -24.55
C THR A 230 -5.18 -9.85 -25.98
N LEU A 231 -3.87 -9.62 -26.19
CA LEU A 231 -3.29 -9.80 -27.52
C LEU A 231 -3.10 -11.31 -27.74
N PRO A 232 -3.84 -11.94 -28.65
CA PRO A 232 -3.51 -13.30 -29.07
C PRO A 232 -2.09 -13.27 -29.61
N THR A 233 -1.26 -14.18 -29.17
CA THR A 233 0.02 -14.45 -29.79
C THR A 233 -0.28 -14.99 -31.20
N ILE A 234 -0.53 -14.08 -32.14
CA ILE A 234 -0.58 -14.40 -33.56
C ILE A 234 0.89 -14.54 -33.96
N ALA A 235 1.37 -15.74 -33.88
CA ALA A 235 2.62 -16.21 -34.49
C ALA A 235 2.31 -17.23 -35.58
#